data_fcb7e6a63e5714f3eb72f1d20e867656
#
_entry.id   fcb7e6a63e5714f3eb72f1d20e867656
#
_cell.length_a   1.000
_cell.length_b   1.000
_cell.length_c   1.000
_cell.angle_alpha   90.00
_cell.angle_beta   90.00
_cell.angle_gamma   90.00
#
_symmetry.space_group_name_H-M   'P 1'
#
loop_
_entity.id
_entity.type
_entity.pdbx_description
1 polymer ?
#
loop_
_entity_poly.entity_id
_entity_poly.type
_entity_poly.pdbx_seq_one_letter_code
_entity_poly.pdbx_strand_id
1 'polypeptide(L)'
;MDIVLAQEYIMNLRTYITGLLFFVAISGFSQETWTLDECVAYAIEHNLQVKNTNYNRDSSKETYRQSIRDLLPSVSGYTDYRIRYGRSADPNTNDYVNTEFFSNNYSLNANMGLFQGFQKLNSIKASKFILKATQEDVLQEKFLLAFRVMSAFYDIKFYEGLVANSLEQQEISQANYDLVAKQVELGIMAGADLYEAESNLLGDKLLVTQNRNLLTNAKLVLLQEMNLNEVTDITLQETLEPLPNEIESAPLDSLYETARGFVPLVKSQEYRVSAAKKQLQATRGTLYPSLSLVAGYGTSYFETNVDENGNIIPFKTQFNDNTSKFVGAELSIPISNGWSNHSRVKQQKIAYLQAQNNLKIQEQELFQLLQQLVQTNQALIAEYEQSNQKVEAQQLAFTIAQKRYEKGLINALDLFQAKNLYGVAQNENLQVGLRLRVNKSTIDFYSGLPIFNIN
;
A
#
# COMPACT_ATOMS: atom_id res chain seq x y z
N MET A 1 56.84 9.16 -46.90
CA MET A 1 55.55 9.94 -46.98
C MET A 1 54.43 9.32 -46.11
N ASP A 2 54.51 8.04 -45.76
CA ASP A 2 53.42 7.32 -45.05
C ASP A 2 53.45 7.47 -43.58
N ILE A 3 54.56 7.83 -42.91
CA ILE A 3 54.61 7.95 -41.42
C ILE A 3 54.02 9.28 -40.95
N VAL A 4 54.11 10.37 -41.74
CA VAL A 4 53.54 11.68 -41.34
C VAL A 4 51.99 11.67 -41.42
N LEU A 5 51.43 11.00 -42.44
CA LEU A 5 49.98 10.84 -42.62
C LEU A 5 49.35 9.97 -41.51
N ALA A 6 50.05 8.95 -41.03
CA ALA A 6 49.62 8.13 -39.94
C ALA A 6 49.59 8.90 -38.57
N GLN A 7 50.54 9.80 -38.33
CA GLN A 7 50.57 10.64 -37.15
C GLN A 7 49.45 11.70 -37.14
N GLU A 8 49.14 12.30 -38.27
CA GLU A 8 48.01 13.24 -38.40
C GLU A 8 46.65 12.53 -38.18
N TYR A 9 46.49 11.30 -38.68
CA TYR A 9 45.26 10.52 -38.48
C TYR A 9 45.05 10.11 -37.04
N ILE A 10 46.11 9.72 -36.32
CA ILE A 10 46.07 9.37 -34.89
C ILE A 10 45.81 10.61 -34.03
N MET A 11 46.35 11.76 -34.39
CA MET A 11 46.14 13.03 -33.68
C MET A 11 44.70 13.52 -33.84
N ASN A 12 44.14 13.45 -35.03
CA ASN A 12 42.75 13.79 -35.30
C ASN A 12 41.78 12.81 -34.61
N LEU A 13 42.05 11.49 -34.61
CA LEU A 13 41.23 10.49 -33.92
C LEU A 13 41.22 10.70 -32.39
N ARG A 14 42.35 11.06 -31.77
CA ARG A 14 42.44 11.44 -30.37
C ARG A 14 41.60 12.68 -30.03
N THR A 15 41.61 13.68 -30.91
CA THR A 15 40.83 14.91 -30.71
C THR A 15 39.33 14.64 -30.85
N TYR A 16 38.89 13.76 -31.76
CA TYR A 16 37.51 13.34 -31.89
C TYR A 16 37.04 12.48 -30.72
N ILE A 17 37.88 11.57 -30.21
CA ILE A 17 37.57 10.73 -29.03
C ILE A 17 37.49 11.59 -27.76
N THR A 18 38.39 12.58 -27.59
CA THR A 18 38.36 13.49 -26.44
C THR A 18 37.16 14.43 -26.51
N GLY A 19 36.75 14.89 -27.70
CA GLY A 19 35.55 15.68 -27.95
C GLY A 19 34.27 14.87 -27.67
N LEU A 20 34.22 13.60 -28.07
CA LEU A 20 33.09 12.70 -27.84
C LEU A 20 32.94 12.35 -26.34
N LEU A 21 34.04 12.13 -25.62
CA LEU A 21 34.06 11.91 -24.17
C LEU A 21 33.63 13.16 -23.38
N PHE A 22 33.95 14.35 -23.87
CA PHE A 22 33.53 15.61 -23.24
C PHE A 22 32.04 15.89 -23.47
N PHE A 23 31.49 15.46 -24.64
CA PHE A 23 30.05 15.61 -24.93
C PHE A 23 29.17 14.63 -24.13
N VAL A 24 29.66 13.43 -23.82
CA VAL A 24 28.98 12.45 -22.98
C VAL A 24 29.00 12.87 -21.48
N ALA A 25 30.02 13.62 -21.04
CA ALA A 25 30.12 14.09 -19.66
C ALA A 25 29.18 15.27 -19.34
N ILE A 26 28.63 15.99 -20.32
CA ILE A 26 27.72 17.13 -20.13
C ILE A 26 26.25 16.70 -20.02
N SER A 27 25.89 15.48 -20.41
CA SER A 27 24.52 14.97 -20.35
C SER A 27 24.12 14.36 -19.00
N GLY A 28 24.94 14.49 -17.95
CA GLY A 28 24.82 13.72 -16.70
C GLY A 28 24.23 14.42 -15.46
N PHE A 29 23.90 15.72 -15.50
CA PHE A 29 23.38 16.42 -14.31
C PHE A 29 22.20 17.35 -14.62
N SER A 30 21.17 16.85 -15.24
CA SER A 30 19.86 17.44 -15.03
C SER A 30 19.34 16.89 -13.69
N GLN A 31 19.28 17.70 -12.65
CA GLN A 31 18.48 17.36 -11.48
C GLN A 31 17.04 17.21 -11.97
N GLU A 32 16.57 15.97 -12.11
CA GLU A 32 15.18 15.69 -12.44
C GLU A 32 14.31 16.31 -11.33
N THR A 33 13.56 17.34 -11.70
CA THR A 33 12.54 17.92 -10.81
C THR A 33 11.32 17.03 -10.87
N TRP A 34 10.87 16.55 -9.72
CA TRP A 34 9.76 15.63 -9.60
C TRP A 34 8.43 16.39 -9.47
N THR A 35 7.46 16.02 -10.29
CA THR A 35 6.06 16.41 -10.13
C THR A 35 5.35 15.50 -9.14
N LEU A 36 4.18 15.90 -8.64
CA LEU A 36 3.36 15.06 -7.78
C LEU A 36 2.97 13.74 -8.47
N ASP A 37 2.59 13.80 -9.75
CA ASP A 37 2.18 12.63 -10.52
C ASP A 37 3.33 11.64 -10.71
N GLU A 38 4.53 12.11 -10.97
CA GLU A 38 5.74 11.27 -11.07
C GLU A 38 6.08 10.62 -9.74
N CYS A 39 5.99 11.36 -8.63
CA CYS A 39 6.19 10.79 -7.29
C CYS A 39 5.18 9.69 -6.98
N VAL A 40 3.90 9.91 -7.29
CA VAL A 40 2.83 8.91 -7.08
C VAL A 40 3.02 7.69 -7.97
N ALA A 41 3.31 7.90 -9.27
CA ALA A 41 3.53 6.80 -10.21
C ALA A 41 4.72 5.91 -9.78
N TYR A 42 5.84 6.53 -9.43
CA TYR A 42 7.01 5.83 -8.94
C TYR A 42 6.73 5.06 -7.64
N ALA A 43 6.04 5.70 -6.68
CA ALA A 43 5.67 5.06 -5.42
C ALA A 43 4.80 3.82 -5.65
N ILE A 44 3.79 3.89 -6.51
CA ILE A 44 2.89 2.77 -6.82
C ILE A 44 3.66 1.58 -7.41
N GLU A 45 4.66 1.83 -8.24
CA GLU A 45 5.47 0.78 -8.87
C GLU A 45 6.43 0.12 -7.87
N HIS A 46 7.03 0.89 -6.96
CA HIS A 46 8.15 0.44 -6.12
C HIS A 46 7.77 0.13 -4.68
N ASN A 47 6.64 0.63 -4.17
CA ASN A 47 6.26 0.48 -2.77
C ASN A 47 6.00 -0.98 -2.39
N LEU A 48 6.63 -1.43 -1.30
CA LEU A 48 6.57 -2.81 -0.82
C LEU A 48 5.19 -3.20 -0.28
N GLN A 49 4.42 -2.25 0.27
CA GLN A 49 3.07 -2.53 0.76
C GLN A 49 2.10 -2.81 -0.39
N VAL A 50 2.19 -2.06 -1.49
CA VAL A 50 1.44 -2.33 -2.72
C VAL A 50 1.82 -3.69 -3.30
N LYS A 51 3.13 -4.04 -3.31
CA LYS A 51 3.60 -5.38 -3.73
C LYS A 51 3.01 -6.48 -2.85
N ASN A 52 3.01 -6.31 -1.53
CA ASN A 52 2.42 -7.27 -0.59
C ASN A 52 0.91 -7.47 -0.84
N THR A 53 0.17 -6.38 -1.08
CA THR A 53 -1.27 -6.47 -1.40
C THR A 53 -1.51 -7.17 -2.75
N ASN A 54 -0.62 -6.98 -3.74
CA ASN A 54 -0.64 -7.74 -5.00
C ASN A 54 -0.42 -9.24 -4.76
N TYR A 55 0.51 -9.65 -3.88
CA TYR A 55 0.70 -11.06 -3.53
C TYR A 55 -0.53 -11.66 -2.86
N ASN A 56 -1.24 -10.90 -2.02
CA ASN A 56 -2.51 -11.34 -1.43
C ASN A 56 -3.60 -11.57 -2.49
N ARG A 57 -3.69 -10.68 -3.50
CA ARG A 57 -4.56 -10.88 -4.68
C ARG A 57 -4.16 -12.14 -5.46
N ASP A 58 -2.88 -12.37 -5.70
CA ASP A 58 -2.40 -13.53 -6.47
C ASP A 58 -2.63 -14.83 -5.70
N SER A 59 -2.48 -14.83 -4.37
CA SER A 59 -2.88 -15.94 -3.50
C SER A 59 -4.38 -16.23 -3.60
N SER A 60 -5.21 -15.18 -3.58
CA SER A 60 -6.67 -15.32 -3.76
C SER A 60 -7.04 -15.84 -5.17
N LYS A 61 -6.28 -15.43 -6.20
CA LYS A 61 -6.43 -15.92 -7.57
C LYS A 61 -6.12 -17.41 -7.66
N GLU A 62 -5.07 -17.89 -6.99
CA GLU A 62 -4.75 -19.32 -6.97
C GLU A 62 -5.79 -20.11 -6.15
N THR A 63 -6.27 -19.57 -5.04
CA THR A 63 -7.39 -20.16 -4.27
C THR A 63 -8.65 -20.32 -5.14
N TYR A 64 -8.98 -19.31 -5.95
CA TYR A 64 -10.08 -19.41 -6.90
C TYR A 64 -9.83 -20.49 -7.97
N ARG A 65 -8.62 -20.56 -8.53
CA ARG A 65 -8.23 -21.62 -9.49
C ARG A 65 -8.30 -22.99 -8.85
N GLN A 66 -7.81 -23.13 -7.62
CA GLN A 66 -7.87 -24.40 -6.90
C GLN A 66 -9.31 -24.83 -6.66
N SER A 67 -10.22 -23.92 -6.29
CA SER A 67 -11.63 -24.26 -6.11
C SER A 67 -12.30 -24.81 -7.37
N ILE A 68 -11.83 -24.42 -8.57
CA ILE A 68 -12.28 -24.99 -9.84
C ILE A 68 -11.66 -26.36 -10.06
N ARG A 69 -10.35 -26.53 -9.79
CA ARG A 69 -9.63 -27.80 -9.94
C ARG A 69 -10.13 -28.87 -8.98
N ASP A 70 -10.74 -28.49 -7.85
CA ASP A 70 -11.38 -29.42 -6.90
C ASP A 70 -12.57 -30.18 -7.51
N LEU A 71 -13.04 -29.77 -8.72
CA LEU A 71 -13.99 -30.56 -9.50
C LEU A 71 -13.34 -31.76 -10.20
N LEU A 72 -12.04 -31.76 -10.40
CA LEU A 72 -11.29 -32.83 -11.03
C LEU A 72 -11.14 -34.02 -10.06
N PRO A 73 -10.92 -35.24 -10.57
CA PRO A 73 -10.61 -36.38 -9.72
C PRO A 73 -9.28 -36.17 -8.98
N SER A 74 -9.25 -36.53 -7.71
CA SER A 74 -8.02 -36.70 -6.96
C SER A 74 -7.51 -38.13 -7.16
N VAL A 75 -6.21 -38.26 -7.43
CA VAL A 75 -5.54 -39.57 -7.58
C VAL A 75 -4.41 -39.59 -6.57
N SER A 76 -4.36 -40.67 -5.76
CA SER A 76 -3.31 -40.88 -4.76
C SER A 76 -2.74 -42.28 -4.85
N GLY A 77 -1.43 -42.38 -4.78
CA GLY A 77 -0.71 -43.64 -4.64
C GLY A 77 -0.30 -43.86 -3.19
N TYR A 78 -0.44 -45.06 -2.70
CA TYR A 78 -0.03 -45.46 -1.37
C TYR A 78 0.74 -46.77 -1.42
N THR A 79 1.82 -46.85 -0.67
CA THR A 79 2.56 -48.09 -0.43
C THR A 79 2.92 -48.18 1.03
N ASP A 80 2.86 -49.35 1.60
CA ASP A 80 3.34 -49.61 2.94
C ASP A 80 4.23 -50.88 2.97
N TYR A 81 5.18 -50.82 3.87
CA TYR A 81 6.09 -51.88 4.21
C TYR A 81 5.91 -52.18 5.69
N ARG A 82 5.47 -53.43 6.03
CA ARG A 82 5.20 -53.80 7.41
C ARG A 82 5.84 -55.14 7.74
N ILE A 83 6.55 -55.15 8.87
CA ILE A 83 6.95 -56.39 9.52
C ILE A 83 6.01 -56.55 10.73
N ARG A 84 5.33 -57.70 10.80
CA ARG A 84 4.42 -58.03 11.89
C ARG A 84 5.05 -59.07 12.78
N TYR A 85 5.00 -58.86 14.08
CA TYR A 85 5.56 -59.75 15.11
C TYR A 85 4.41 -60.33 15.96
N GLY A 86 4.50 -61.60 16.31
CA GLY A 86 3.57 -62.25 17.20
C GLY A 86 2.36 -62.88 16.51
N ARG A 87 1.27 -63.13 17.26
CA ARG A 87 0.08 -63.81 16.76
C ARG A 87 -0.75 -62.86 15.88
N SER A 88 -0.81 -63.17 14.59
CA SER A 88 -1.60 -62.42 13.61
C SER A 88 -2.32 -63.35 12.69
N ALA A 89 -3.47 -62.92 12.12
CA ALA A 89 -4.09 -63.68 11.03
C ALA A 89 -3.26 -63.48 9.76
N ASP A 90 -2.92 -64.60 9.09
CA ASP A 90 -2.33 -64.59 7.77
C ASP A 90 -3.37 -64.10 6.75
N PRO A 91 -3.08 -63.03 6.00
CA PRO A 91 -4.05 -62.47 5.05
C PRO A 91 -4.46 -63.44 3.91
N ASN A 92 -3.67 -64.47 3.63
CA ASN A 92 -3.96 -65.42 2.56
C ASN A 92 -4.75 -66.66 3.02
N THR A 93 -4.38 -67.22 4.19
CA THR A 93 -5.01 -68.43 4.70
C THR A 93 -6.12 -68.15 5.72
N ASN A 94 -6.18 -66.91 6.30
CA ASN A 94 -6.98 -66.55 7.47
C ASN A 94 -6.66 -67.35 8.74
N ASP A 95 -5.58 -68.10 8.76
CA ASP A 95 -5.11 -68.86 9.93
C ASP A 95 -4.34 -67.92 10.88
N TYR A 96 -4.42 -68.25 12.18
CA TYR A 96 -3.60 -67.51 13.16
C TYR A 96 -2.20 -68.08 13.21
N VAL A 97 -1.24 -67.30 12.69
CA VAL A 97 0.19 -67.56 12.74
C VAL A 97 0.87 -66.80 13.84
N ASN A 98 1.80 -67.45 14.56
CA ASN A 98 2.62 -66.78 15.58
C ASN A 98 4.05 -66.70 15.07
N THR A 99 4.26 -65.80 14.14
CA THR A 99 5.57 -65.63 13.48
C THR A 99 5.80 -64.18 13.11
N GLU A 100 7.03 -63.84 12.80
CA GLU A 100 7.40 -62.64 12.12
C GLU A 100 7.19 -62.85 10.63
N PHE A 101 6.46 -61.90 9.98
CA PHE A 101 6.36 -61.90 8.54
C PHE A 101 6.31 -60.48 7.94
N PHE A 102 6.84 -60.36 6.76
CA PHE A 102 6.86 -59.20 5.96
C PHE A 102 5.63 -59.12 5.04
N SER A 103 5.05 -57.92 4.94
CA SER A 103 3.99 -57.61 3.98
C SER A 103 4.18 -56.25 3.34
N ASN A 104 3.77 -56.15 2.09
CA ASN A 104 3.87 -54.93 1.33
C ASN A 104 2.57 -54.72 0.53
N ASN A 105 1.97 -53.53 0.61
CA ASN A 105 0.77 -53.20 -0.12
C ASN A 105 1.04 -52.02 -1.04
N TYR A 106 0.49 -52.06 -2.21
CA TYR A 106 0.50 -50.99 -3.21
C TYR A 106 -0.93 -50.68 -3.60
N SER A 107 -1.32 -49.40 -3.56
CA SER A 107 -2.63 -48.98 -4.03
C SER A 107 -2.59 -47.67 -4.78
N LEU A 108 -3.40 -47.55 -5.79
CA LEU A 108 -3.72 -46.33 -6.51
C LEU A 108 -5.21 -46.07 -6.36
N ASN A 109 -5.60 -44.96 -5.79
CA ASN A 109 -6.99 -44.62 -5.54
C ASN A 109 -7.34 -43.32 -6.24
N ALA A 110 -8.48 -43.28 -6.93
CA ALA A 110 -9.05 -42.08 -7.53
C ALA A 110 -10.43 -41.83 -6.93
N ASN A 111 -10.68 -40.56 -6.61
CA ASN A 111 -11.98 -40.10 -6.11
C ASN A 111 -12.42 -38.82 -6.84
N MET A 112 -13.68 -38.76 -7.25
CA MET A 112 -14.28 -37.59 -7.89
C MET A 112 -15.69 -37.35 -7.35
N GLY A 113 -15.90 -36.23 -6.67
CA GLY A 113 -17.23 -35.84 -6.20
C GLY A 113 -18.08 -35.31 -7.34
N LEU A 114 -19.14 -36.06 -7.71
CA LEU A 114 -20.10 -35.68 -8.76
C LEU A 114 -21.15 -34.70 -8.28
N PHE A 115 -21.66 -34.93 -7.06
CA PHE A 115 -22.66 -34.08 -6.43
C PHE A 115 -22.43 -33.99 -4.95
N GLN A 116 -22.48 -32.77 -4.39
CA GLN A 116 -22.31 -32.47 -2.97
C GLN A 116 -23.25 -31.32 -2.55
N GLY A 117 -24.54 -31.42 -2.88
CA GLY A 117 -25.51 -30.38 -2.52
C GLY A 117 -25.16 -28.99 -3.04
N PHE A 118 -24.52 -28.87 -4.22
CA PHE A 118 -23.99 -27.63 -4.79
C PHE A 118 -22.89 -26.95 -3.96
N GLN A 119 -22.30 -27.61 -2.97
CA GLN A 119 -21.23 -27.06 -2.12
C GLN A 119 -20.07 -26.56 -2.96
N LYS A 120 -19.48 -27.39 -3.81
CA LYS A 120 -18.31 -27.01 -4.67
C LYS A 120 -18.64 -25.80 -5.56
N LEU A 121 -19.79 -25.80 -6.23
CA LEU A 121 -20.19 -24.69 -7.11
C LEU A 121 -20.37 -23.36 -6.36
N ASN A 122 -20.92 -23.40 -5.15
CA ASN A 122 -21.04 -22.21 -4.31
C ASN A 122 -19.68 -21.79 -3.73
N SER A 123 -18.78 -22.72 -3.39
CA SER A 123 -17.41 -22.42 -2.97
C SER A 123 -16.61 -21.72 -4.08
N ILE A 124 -16.73 -22.18 -5.34
CA ILE A 124 -16.13 -21.51 -6.50
C ILE A 124 -16.64 -20.07 -6.63
N LYS A 125 -17.95 -19.86 -6.48
CA LYS A 125 -18.53 -18.49 -6.51
C LYS A 125 -18.05 -17.65 -5.35
N ALA A 126 -17.92 -18.20 -4.15
CA ALA A 126 -17.38 -17.51 -2.98
C ALA A 126 -15.92 -17.08 -3.21
N SER A 127 -15.06 -18.01 -3.66
CA SER A 127 -13.65 -17.71 -3.98
C SER A 127 -13.51 -16.66 -5.08
N LYS A 128 -14.40 -16.68 -6.11
CA LYS A 128 -14.44 -15.63 -7.15
C LYS A 128 -14.75 -14.25 -6.58
N PHE A 129 -15.69 -14.15 -5.62
CA PHE A 129 -16.01 -12.87 -4.98
C PHE A 129 -14.87 -12.41 -4.06
N ILE A 130 -14.18 -13.33 -3.35
CA ILE A 130 -12.98 -12.99 -2.58
C ILE A 130 -11.87 -12.45 -3.50
N LEU A 131 -11.64 -13.08 -4.66
CA LEU A 131 -10.68 -12.54 -5.63
C LEU A 131 -11.05 -11.13 -6.08
N LYS A 132 -12.33 -10.85 -6.35
CA LYS A 132 -12.78 -9.50 -6.69
C LYS A 132 -12.56 -8.52 -5.54
N ALA A 133 -12.85 -8.92 -4.29
CA ALA A 133 -12.60 -8.10 -3.12
C ALA A 133 -11.11 -7.74 -2.99
N THR A 134 -10.21 -8.72 -3.16
CA THR A 134 -8.77 -8.46 -3.09
C THR A 134 -8.22 -7.64 -4.27
N GLN A 135 -8.89 -7.64 -5.43
CA GLN A 135 -8.58 -6.71 -6.52
C GLN A 135 -8.90 -5.26 -6.12
N GLU A 136 -10.05 -5.03 -5.48
CA GLU A 136 -10.40 -3.70 -4.95
C GLU A 136 -9.47 -3.30 -3.79
N ASP A 137 -9.04 -4.25 -2.94
CA ASP A 137 -8.07 -3.97 -1.87
C ASP A 137 -6.72 -3.47 -2.43
N VAL A 138 -6.29 -3.97 -3.60
CA VAL A 138 -5.09 -3.44 -4.30
C VAL A 138 -5.30 -2.01 -4.76
N LEU A 139 -6.45 -1.70 -5.35
CA LEU A 139 -6.78 -0.32 -5.76
C LEU A 139 -6.86 0.61 -4.55
N GLN A 140 -7.46 0.15 -3.45
CA GLN A 140 -7.52 0.92 -2.20
C GLN A 140 -6.12 1.24 -1.67
N GLU A 141 -5.20 0.27 -1.65
CA GLU A 141 -3.82 0.52 -1.18
C GLU A 141 -3.07 1.50 -2.08
N LYS A 142 -3.27 1.40 -3.40
CA LYS A 142 -2.70 2.38 -4.34
C LYS A 142 -3.20 3.80 -4.06
N PHE A 143 -4.50 3.98 -3.80
CA PHE A 143 -5.06 5.29 -3.46
C PHE A 143 -4.54 5.80 -2.11
N LEU A 144 -4.49 4.94 -1.09
CA LEU A 144 -3.94 5.33 0.21
C LEU A 144 -2.48 5.77 0.10
N LEU A 145 -1.67 5.05 -0.70
CA LEU A 145 -0.29 5.43 -0.98
C LEU A 145 -0.22 6.77 -1.71
N ALA A 146 -1.06 6.98 -2.73
CA ALA A 146 -1.10 8.25 -3.47
C ALA A 146 -1.42 9.43 -2.54
N PHE A 147 -2.36 9.28 -1.60
CA PHE A 147 -2.65 10.30 -0.59
C PHE A 147 -1.50 10.53 0.38
N ARG A 148 -0.77 9.50 0.82
CA ARG A 148 0.43 9.66 1.67
C ARG A 148 1.53 10.40 0.93
N VAL A 149 1.78 10.04 -0.33
CA VAL A 149 2.76 10.73 -1.20
C VAL A 149 2.35 12.19 -1.42
N MET A 150 1.07 12.45 -1.70
CA MET A 150 0.55 13.81 -1.86
C MET A 150 0.74 14.63 -0.58
N SER A 151 0.43 14.07 0.59
CA SER A 151 0.65 14.76 1.87
C SER A 151 2.12 15.08 2.07
N ALA A 152 3.02 14.11 1.88
CA ALA A 152 4.46 14.31 2.01
C ALA A 152 5.01 15.35 1.01
N PHE A 153 4.47 15.38 -0.23
CA PHE A 153 4.81 16.39 -1.23
C PHE A 153 4.44 17.80 -0.78
N TYR A 154 3.23 18.00 -0.27
CA TYR A 154 2.79 19.30 0.22
C TYR A 154 3.47 19.69 1.54
N ASP A 155 3.86 18.73 2.39
CA ASP A 155 4.68 19.00 3.57
C ASP A 155 6.06 19.56 3.19
N ILE A 156 6.71 19.02 2.13
CA ILE A 156 7.96 19.59 1.61
C ILE A 156 7.71 21.04 1.15
N LYS A 157 6.63 21.31 0.38
CA LYS A 157 6.30 22.66 -0.07
C LYS A 157 6.05 23.62 1.10
N PHE A 158 5.45 23.14 2.17
CA PHE A 158 5.31 23.91 3.41
C PHE A 158 6.67 24.28 4.01
N TYR A 159 7.56 23.31 4.19
CA TYR A 159 8.86 23.59 4.79
C TYR A 159 9.79 24.39 3.84
N GLU A 160 9.67 24.25 2.52
CA GLU A 160 10.34 25.14 1.57
C GLU A 160 9.91 26.61 1.78
N GLY A 161 8.61 26.84 1.94
CA GLY A 161 8.07 28.17 2.23
C GLY A 161 8.52 28.70 3.60
N LEU A 162 8.54 27.86 4.65
CA LEU A 162 9.06 28.26 5.97
C LEU A 162 10.54 28.63 5.92
N VAL A 163 11.36 27.91 5.15
CA VAL A 163 12.76 28.26 4.94
C VAL A 163 12.89 29.60 4.23
N ALA A 164 12.08 29.82 3.17
CA ALA A 164 12.09 31.10 2.45
C ALA A 164 11.70 32.29 3.36
N ASN A 165 10.61 32.14 4.12
CA ASN A 165 10.16 33.16 5.07
C ASN A 165 11.21 33.41 6.16
N SER A 166 11.85 32.37 6.72
CA SER A 166 12.88 32.54 7.76
C SER A 166 14.16 33.19 7.22
N LEU A 167 14.51 32.94 5.95
CA LEU A 167 15.62 33.62 5.28
C LEU A 167 15.33 35.13 5.09
N GLU A 168 14.10 35.50 4.67
CA GLU A 168 13.67 36.88 4.60
C GLU A 168 13.77 37.59 5.98
N GLN A 169 13.29 36.92 7.05
CA GLN A 169 13.39 37.43 8.41
C GLN A 169 14.86 37.62 8.86
N GLN A 170 15.72 36.66 8.51
CA GLN A 170 17.15 36.75 8.80
C GLN A 170 17.83 37.91 8.05
N GLU A 171 17.48 38.14 6.77
CA GLU A 171 18.00 39.27 5.99
C GLU A 171 17.62 40.60 6.59
N ILE A 172 16.36 40.76 7.03
CA ILE A 172 15.89 41.97 7.73
C ILE A 172 16.69 42.19 9.02
N SER A 173 16.91 41.15 9.83
CA SER A 173 17.68 41.28 11.08
C SER A 173 19.15 41.51 10.83
N GLN A 174 19.73 40.98 9.75
CA GLN A 174 21.13 41.26 9.38
C GLN A 174 21.27 42.78 9.00
N ALA A 175 20.35 43.27 8.17
CA ALA A 175 20.38 44.72 7.82
C ALA A 175 20.23 45.64 9.04
N ASN A 176 19.36 45.24 10.00
CA ASN A 176 19.22 46.00 11.26
C ASN A 176 20.47 45.93 12.11
N TYR A 177 21.11 44.78 12.27
CA TYR A 177 22.38 44.60 12.99
C TYR A 177 23.47 45.48 12.40
N ASP A 178 23.63 45.50 11.07
CA ASP A 178 24.65 46.27 10.37
C ASP A 178 24.42 47.79 10.56
N LEU A 179 23.16 48.23 10.56
CA LEU A 179 22.78 49.61 10.84
C LEU A 179 23.13 50.02 12.28
N VAL A 180 22.72 49.21 13.27
CA VAL A 180 22.99 49.50 14.70
C VAL A 180 24.50 49.46 14.98
N ALA A 181 25.24 48.51 14.41
CA ALA A 181 26.69 48.42 14.56
C ALA A 181 27.38 49.73 14.10
N LYS A 182 26.95 50.28 12.96
CA LYS A 182 27.46 51.56 12.46
C LYS A 182 27.09 52.76 13.33
N GLN A 183 25.89 52.76 13.90
CA GLN A 183 25.43 53.82 14.79
C GLN A 183 26.17 53.78 16.13
N VAL A 184 26.51 52.59 16.66
CA VAL A 184 27.33 52.44 17.87
C VAL A 184 28.76 52.90 17.62
N GLU A 185 29.35 52.54 16.44
CA GLU A 185 30.69 53.01 16.03
C GLU A 185 30.77 54.54 15.97
N LEU A 186 29.70 55.19 15.50
CA LEU A 186 29.57 56.64 15.44
C LEU A 186 29.21 57.29 16.79
N GLY A 187 28.99 56.49 17.86
CA GLY A 187 28.62 57.02 19.19
C GLY A 187 27.17 57.50 19.30
N ILE A 188 26.30 57.14 18.34
CA ILE A 188 24.88 57.53 18.29
C ILE A 188 24.01 56.60 19.14
N MET A 189 24.37 55.28 19.25
CA MET A 189 23.66 54.28 20.03
C MET A 189 24.53 53.65 21.09
N ALA A 190 23.91 53.05 22.11
CA ALA A 190 24.62 52.35 23.17
C ALA A 190 25.07 50.93 22.74
N GLY A 191 26.17 50.40 23.31
CA GLY A 191 26.64 49.06 23.05
C GLY A 191 25.59 47.99 23.40
N ALA A 192 24.68 48.26 24.34
CA ALA A 192 23.58 47.34 24.68
C ALA A 192 22.64 47.09 23.49
N ASP A 193 22.36 48.12 22.67
CA ASP A 193 21.49 48.01 21.49
C ASP A 193 22.12 47.11 20.42
N LEU A 194 23.48 47.10 20.32
CA LEU A 194 24.19 46.19 19.43
C LEU A 194 24.01 44.71 19.83
N TYR A 195 24.15 44.38 21.13
CA TYR A 195 23.95 43.01 21.60
C TYR A 195 22.51 42.55 21.48
N GLU A 196 21.53 43.45 21.60
CA GLU A 196 20.13 43.17 21.33
C GLU A 196 19.91 42.82 19.84
N ALA A 197 20.45 43.63 18.92
CA ALA A 197 20.36 43.40 17.49
C ALA A 197 21.08 42.08 17.10
N GLU A 198 22.24 41.79 17.71
CA GLU A 198 22.96 40.51 17.50
C GLU A 198 22.15 39.33 17.99
N SER A 199 21.53 39.38 19.18
CA SER A 199 20.67 38.36 19.72
C SER A 199 19.50 38.02 18.80
N ASN A 200 18.85 39.05 18.25
CA ASN A 200 17.74 38.91 17.31
C ASN A 200 18.20 38.22 16.00
N LEU A 201 19.34 38.62 15.45
CA LEU A 201 19.95 38.01 14.27
C LEU A 201 20.31 36.52 14.50
N LEU A 202 20.90 36.20 15.65
CA LEU A 202 21.23 34.85 16.02
C LEU A 202 19.99 33.96 16.19
N GLY A 203 18.90 34.54 16.74
CA GLY A 203 17.59 33.89 16.81
C GLY A 203 17.04 33.53 15.43
N ASP A 204 17.10 34.43 14.47
CA ASP A 204 16.64 34.16 13.11
C ASP A 204 17.55 33.15 12.38
N LYS A 205 18.87 33.21 12.57
CA LYS A 205 19.81 32.19 12.05
C LYS A 205 19.50 30.77 12.59
N LEU A 206 19.15 30.71 13.88
CA LEU A 206 18.72 29.47 14.50
C LEU A 206 17.40 28.95 13.86
N LEU A 207 16.43 29.85 13.65
CA LEU A 207 15.16 29.50 13.01
C LEU A 207 15.34 28.96 11.58
N VAL A 208 16.20 29.57 10.76
CA VAL A 208 16.58 29.07 9.44
C VAL A 208 17.15 27.65 9.52
N THR A 209 18.06 27.41 10.48
CA THR A 209 18.66 26.09 10.68
C THR A 209 17.60 25.04 11.06
N GLN A 210 16.69 25.39 11.98
CA GLN A 210 15.59 24.52 12.38
C GLN A 210 14.66 24.18 11.21
N ASN A 211 14.26 25.20 10.42
CA ASN A 211 13.39 24.99 9.26
C ASN A 211 14.06 24.15 8.15
N ARG A 212 15.37 24.32 7.93
CA ARG A 212 16.14 23.45 7.00
C ARG A 212 16.18 22.00 7.47
N ASN A 213 16.33 21.76 8.77
CA ASN A 213 16.27 20.41 9.32
C ASN A 213 14.89 19.76 9.13
N LEU A 214 13.80 20.54 9.34
CA LEU A 214 12.44 20.08 9.10
C LEU A 214 12.21 19.77 7.62
N LEU A 215 12.71 20.60 6.69
CA LEU A 215 12.67 20.35 5.26
C LEU A 215 13.40 19.05 4.88
N THR A 216 14.59 18.85 5.44
CA THR A 216 15.37 17.60 5.19
C THR A 216 14.60 16.38 5.67
N ASN A 217 13.96 16.45 6.84
CA ASN A 217 13.13 15.36 7.35
C ASN A 217 11.89 15.10 6.47
N ALA A 218 11.23 16.15 5.99
CA ALA A 218 10.08 16.02 5.09
C ALA A 218 10.47 15.36 3.75
N LYS A 219 11.62 15.73 3.18
CA LYS A 219 12.18 15.07 2.00
C LYS A 219 12.44 13.58 2.25
N LEU A 220 13.01 13.24 3.41
CA LEU A 220 13.23 11.84 3.79
C LEU A 220 11.92 11.06 3.88
N VAL A 221 10.86 11.63 4.44
CA VAL A 221 9.53 10.98 4.50
C VAL A 221 9.01 10.68 3.10
N LEU A 222 9.09 11.63 2.16
CA LEU A 222 8.65 11.39 0.77
C LEU A 222 9.46 10.27 0.11
N LEU A 223 10.80 10.27 0.26
CA LEU A 223 11.66 9.21 -0.26
C LEU A 223 11.31 7.84 0.31
N GLN A 224 10.95 7.77 1.60
CA GLN A 224 10.51 6.54 2.26
C GLN A 224 9.16 6.05 1.72
N GLU A 225 8.17 6.94 1.53
CA GLU A 225 6.88 6.56 0.93
C GLU A 225 7.04 6.08 -0.52
N MET A 226 7.95 6.68 -1.28
CA MET A 226 8.32 6.25 -2.63
C MET A 226 9.15 4.96 -2.64
N ASN A 227 9.70 4.55 -1.50
CA ASN A 227 10.69 3.46 -1.38
C ASN A 227 11.95 3.71 -2.24
N LEU A 228 12.37 4.96 -2.33
CA LEU A 228 13.53 5.44 -3.08
C LEU A 228 14.75 5.56 -2.15
N ASN A 229 15.40 4.43 -1.86
CA ASN A 229 16.46 4.33 -0.83
C ASN A 229 17.85 4.77 -1.31
N GLU A 230 18.05 4.88 -2.62
CA GLU A 230 19.37 5.19 -3.21
C GLU A 230 19.63 6.70 -3.33
N VAL A 231 18.60 7.51 -3.19
CA VAL A 231 18.64 8.97 -3.33
C VAL A 231 18.57 9.61 -1.95
N THR A 232 19.47 10.56 -1.69
CA THR A 232 19.56 11.27 -0.39
C THR A 232 18.88 12.63 -0.42
N ASP A 233 18.59 13.20 -1.59
CA ASP A 233 17.89 14.46 -1.76
C ASP A 233 17.01 14.46 -3.00
N ILE A 234 15.89 15.16 -2.93
CA ILE A 234 14.90 15.26 -4.00
C ILE A 234 14.55 16.74 -4.23
N THR A 235 14.42 17.12 -5.50
CA THR A 235 13.98 18.45 -5.91
C THR A 235 12.59 18.34 -6.51
N LEU A 236 11.64 19.07 -5.97
CA LEU A 236 10.26 19.08 -6.44
C LEU A 236 10.02 20.24 -7.39
N GLN A 237 9.07 20.09 -8.32
CA GLN A 237 8.66 21.16 -9.21
C GLN A 237 8.21 22.39 -8.40
N GLU A 238 8.65 23.56 -8.80
CA GLU A 238 8.49 24.80 -8.04
C GLU A 238 7.07 25.37 -8.08
N THR A 239 6.34 25.13 -9.16
CA THR A 239 5.06 25.79 -9.42
C THR A 239 3.89 25.00 -8.83
N LEU A 240 3.26 25.55 -7.79
CA LEU A 240 1.91 25.13 -7.38
C LEU A 240 0.90 25.93 -8.22
N GLU A 241 -0.08 25.23 -8.80
CA GLU A 241 -1.19 25.91 -9.49
C GLU A 241 -1.91 26.89 -8.54
N PRO A 242 -2.37 28.06 -9.02
CA PRO A 242 -3.14 28.97 -8.20
C PRO A 242 -4.38 28.29 -7.61
N LEU A 243 -4.73 28.64 -6.37
CA LEU A 243 -6.02 28.23 -5.82
C LEU A 243 -7.14 28.89 -6.66
N PRO A 244 -8.17 28.14 -7.10
CA PRO A 244 -9.29 28.74 -7.83
C PRO A 244 -10.02 29.74 -6.93
N ASN A 245 -10.45 30.87 -7.51
CA ASN A 245 -11.14 31.96 -6.80
C ASN A 245 -12.50 31.54 -6.26
N GLU A 246 -13.15 30.54 -6.86
CA GLU A 246 -14.41 29.98 -6.40
C GLU A 246 -14.24 28.48 -6.15
N ILE A 247 -14.37 28.09 -4.90
CA ILE A 247 -14.35 26.68 -4.48
C ILE A 247 -15.80 26.30 -4.18
N GLU A 248 -16.53 25.89 -5.22
CA GLU A 248 -17.87 25.32 -5.05
C GLU A 248 -17.75 23.98 -4.30
N SER A 249 -18.46 23.88 -3.18
CA SER A 249 -18.62 22.62 -2.47
C SER A 249 -19.80 21.84 -3.07
N ALA A 250 -19.55 20.70 -3.68
CA ALA A 250 -20.62 19.80 -4.07
C ALA A 250 -21.51 19.45 -2.85
N PRO A 251 -22.84 19.35 -3.00
CA PRO A 251 -23.71 18.89 -1.92
C PRO A 251 -23.25 17.53 -1.38
N LEU A 252 -23.21 17.39 -0.05
CA LEU A 252 -22.70 16.20 0.62
C LEU A 252 -23.37 14.90 0.11
N ASP A 253 -24.68 14.91 -0.10
CA ASP A 253 -25.43 13.75 -0.56
C ASP A 253 -24.99 13.30 -1.97
N SER A 254 -24.78 14.26 -2.88
CA SER A 254 -24.28 13.98 -4.23
C SER A 254 -22.86 13.44 -4.21
N LEU A 255 -21.99 14.01 -3.38
CA LEU A 255 -20.63 13.57 -3.21
C LEU A 255 -20.58 12.15 -2.64
N TYR A 256 -21.42 11.84 -1.64
CA TYR A 256 -21.50 10.52 -1.06
C TYR A 256 -21.97 9.45 -2.05
N GLU A 257 -23.06 9.69 -2.79
CA GLU A 257 -23.56 8.73 -3.79
C GLU A 257 -22.52 8.48 -4.90
N THR A 258 -21.81 9.53 -5.33
CA THR A 258 -20.73 9.40 -6.30
C THR A 258 -19.60 8.55 -5.73
N ALA A 259 -19.07 8.89 -4.55
CA ALA A 259 -17.95 8.21 -3.90
C ALA A 259 -18.28 6.74 -3.60
N ARG A 260 -19.48 6.46 -3.06
CA ARG A 260 -19.97 5.10 -2.80
C ARG A 260 -19.94 4.22 -4.04
N GLY A 261 -20.20 4.81 -5.22
CA GLY A 261 -20.26 4.11 -6.50
C GLY A 261 -18.89 3.61 -7.00
N PHE A 262 -17.75 4.21 -6.58
CA PHE A 262 -16.44 3.84 -7.11
C PHE A 262 -15.35 3.56 -6.06
N VAL A 263 -15.51 4.02 -4.80
CA VAL A 263 -14.47 3.82 -3.76
C VAL A 263 -14.18 2.33 -3.55
N PRO A 264 -12.92 1.88 -3.75
CA PRO A 264 -12.60 0.46 -3.76
C PRO A 264 -12.86 -0.22 -2.41
N LEU A 265 -12.72 0.48 -1.29
CA LEU A 265 -12.97 -0.06 0.04
C LEU A 265 -14.44 -0.52 0.21
N VAL A 266 -15.40 0.28 -0.26
CA VAL A 266 -16.84 -0.08 -0.22
C VAL A 266 -17.10 -1.26 -1.15
N LYS A 267 -16.59 -1.24 -2.38
CA LYS A 267 -16.73 -2.35 -3.35
C LYS A 267 -16.12 -3.65 -2.83
N SER A 268 -14.97 -3.58 -2.18
CA SER A 268 -14.36 -4.75 -1.55
C SER A 268 -15.29 -5.38 -0.52
N GLN A 269 -15.92 -4.56 0.34
CA GLN A 269 -16.88 -5.07 1.33
C GLN A 269 -18.16 -5.63 0.69
N GLU A 270 -18.69 -5.04 -0.36
CA GLU A 270 -19.80 -5.60 -1.13
C GLU A 270 -19.49 -6.99 -1.69
N TYR A 271 -18.27 -7.17 -2.24
CA TYR A 271 -17.82 -8.48 -2.70
C TYR A 271 -17.63 -9.47 -1.53
N ARG A 272 -17.15 -9.03 -0.37
CA ARG A 272 -17.04 -9.88 0.83
C ARG A 272 -18.41 -10.31 1.34
N VAL A 273 -19.44 -9.47 1.32
CA VAL A 273 -20.82 -9.82 1.63
C VAL A 273 -21.33 -10.90 0.65
N SER A 274 -21.06 -10.70 -0.64
CA SER A 274 -21.44 -11.66 -1.69
C SER A 274 -20.73 -13.01 -1.51
N ALA A 275 -19.45 -12.99 -1.14
CA ALA A 275 -18.67 -14.19 -0.81
C ALA A 275 -19.25 -14.93 0.40
N ALA A 276 -19.51 -14.23 1.51
CA ALA A 276 -20.09 -14.81 2.72
C ALA A 276 -21.49 -15.43 2.46
N LYS A 277 -22.31 -14.80 1.61
CA LYS A 277 -23.60 -15.35 1.16
C LYS A 277 -23.41 -16.67 0.41
N LYS A 278 -22.41 -16.74 -0.49
CA LYS A 278 -22.11 -17.97 -1.24
C LYS A 278 -21.51 -19.05 -0.35
N GLN A 279 -20.67 -18.68 0.61
CA GLN A 279 -20.12 -19.60 1.61
C GLN A 279 -21.20 -20.20 2.50
N LEU A 280 -22.21 -19.41 2.91
CA LEU A 280 -23.39 -19.91 3.61
C LEU A 280 -24.16 -20.94 2.75
N GLN A 281 -24.34 -20.65 1.45
CA GLN A 281 -24.97 -21.58 0.51
C GLN A 281 -24.16 -22.87 0.34
N ALA A 282 -22.82 -22.76 0.26
CA ALA A 282 -21.92 -23.91 0.21
C ALA A 282 -22.06 -24.78 1.47
N THR A 283 -22.05 -24.16 2.67
CA THR A 283 -22.20 -24.90 3.92
C THR A 283 -23.57 -25.56 4.05
N ARG A 284 -24.63 -24.95 3.53
CA ARG A 284 -25.96 -25.60 3.46
C ARG A 284 -25.92 -26.87 2.60
N GLY A 285 -25.02 -26.94 1.61
CA GLY A 285 -24.79 -28.11 0.77
C GLY A 285 -24.47 -29.38 1.60
N THR A 286 -23.81 -29.24 2.76
CA THR A 286 -23.48 -30.37 3.64
C THR A 286 -24.68 -31.06 4.29
N LEU A 287 -25.89 -30.49 4.17
CA LEU A 287 -27.13 -31.09 4.65
C LEU A 287 -27.78 -32.02 3.60
N TYR A 288 -27.28 -32.02 2.37
CA TYR A 288 -27.81 -32.83 1.28
C TYR A 288 -26.95 -34.09 1.07
N PRO A 289 -27.49 -35.14 0.42
CA PRO A 289 -26.71 -36.28 0.01
C PRO A 289 -25.55 -35.91 -0.90
N SER A 290 -24.47 -36.68 -0.85
CA SER A 290 -23.32 -36.53 -1.75
C SER A 290 -23.12 -37.82 -2.57
N LEU A 291 -22.74 -37.67 -3.84
CA LEU A 291 -22.44 -38.72 -4.79
C LEU A 291 -21.01 -38.58 -5.28
N SER A 292 -20.20 -39.61 -5.13
CA SER A 292 -18.82 -39.65 -5.60
C SER A 292 -18.59 -40.85 -6.53
N LEU A 293 -17.70 -40.69 -7.51
CA LEU A 293 -17.09 -41.77 -8.24
C LEU A 293 -15.80 -42.17 -7.53
N VAL A 294 -15.60 -43.47 -7.34
CA VAL A 294 -14.38 -44.06 -6.76
C VAL A 294 -13.81 -45.11 -7.68
N ALA A 295 -12.51 -45.15 -7.83
CA ALA A 295 -11.82 -46.17 -8.56
C ALA A 295 -10.54 -46.56 -7.81
N GLY A 296 -10.19 -47.82 -7.82
CA GLY A 296 -8.97 -48.27 -7.19
C GLY A 296 -8.30 -49.37 -7.98
N TYR A 297 -6.99 -49.43 -7.86
CA TYR A 297 -6.11 -50.49 -8.28
C TYR A 297 -5.20 -50.80 -7.10
N GLY A 298 -5.10 -52.08 -6.73
CA GLY A 298 -4.23 -52.51 -5.64
C GLY A 298 -3.58 -53.85 -5.92
N THR A 299 -2.45 -54.07 -5.29
CA THR A 299 -1.77 -55.37 -5.25
C THR A 299 -1.00 -55.47 -3.94
N SER A 300 -0.65 -56.70 -3.56
CA SER A 300 0.04 -56.95 -2.30
C SER A 300 1.04 -58.10 -2.44
N TYR A 301 2.03 -58.07 -1.57
CA TYR A 301 2.97 -59.14 -1.33
C TYR A 301 2.94 -59.53 0.15
N PHE A 302 2.91 -60.83 0.41
CA PHE A 302 3.00 -61.41 1.75
C PHE A 302 4.04 -62.52 1.74
N GLU A 303 4.99 -62.46 2.65
CA GLU A 303 6.04 -63.46 2.81
C GLU A 303 5.47 -64.83 3.24
N THR A 304 4.29 -64.86 3.84
CA THR A 304 3.58 -66.06 4.24
C THR A 304 2.87 -66.77 3.07
N ASN A 305 2.80 -66.15 1.88
CA ASN A 305 2.16 -66.73 0.72
C ASN A 305 3.08 -67.76 0.05
N VAL A 306 2.77 -69.06 0.22
CA VAL A 306 3.58 -70.18 -0.26
C VAL A 306 2.83 -70.97 -1.32
N ASP A 307 3.59 -71.65 -2.18
CA ASP A 307 3.10 -72.64 -3.19
C ASP A 307 2.73 -74.01 -2.55
N GLU A 308 2.21 -74.90 -3.33
CA GLU A 308 1.84 -76.29 -2.89
C GLU A 308 3.02 -77.01 -2.27
N ASN A 309 4.25 -76.65 -2.55
CA ASN A 309 5.47 -77.24 -2.02
C ASN A 309 6.01 -76.54 -0.77
N GLY A 310 5.32 -75.48 -0.29
CA GLY A 310 5.73 -74.71 0.87
C GLY A 310 6.80 -73.65 0.58
N ASN A 311 7.12 -73.39 -0.70
CA ASN A 311 8.07 -72.32 -1.05
C ASN A 311 7.35 -70.92 -1.13
N ILE A 312 7.99 -69.85 -0.65
CA ILE A 312 7.47 -68.51 -0.75
C ILE A 312 7.28 -68.10 -2.22
N ILE A 313 6.06 -67.73 -2.59
CA ILE A 313 5.76 -67.33 -3.96
C ILE A 313 6.52 -66.02 -4.23
N PRO A 314 7.33 -65.91 -5.31
CA PRO A 314 8.16 -64.73 -5.60
C PRO A 314 7.35 -63.46 -5.69
N PHE A 315 7.96 -62.35 -5.25
CA PHE A 315 7.36 -61.00 -5.26
C PHE A 315 6.70 -60.63 -6.61
N LYS A 316 7.40 -60.90 -7.74
CA LYS A 316 6.89 -60.57 -9.09
C LYS A 316 5.60 -61.32 -9.42
N THR A 317 5.50 -62.59 -9.00
CA THR A 317 4.32 -63.41 -9.20
C THR A 317 3.16 -62.90 -8.36
N GLN A 318 3.38 -62.73 -7.05
CA GLN A 318 2.36 -62.17 -6.16
C GLN A 318 1.91 -60.78 -6.58
N PHE A 319 2.85 -59.93 -6.99
CA PHE A 319 2.53 -58.56 -7.44
C PHE A 319 1.58 -58.53 -8.64
N ASN A 320 1.71 -59.48 -9.56
CA ASN A 320 0.83 -59.62 -10.71
C ASN A 320 -0.51 -60.30 -10.36
N ASP A 321 -0.45 -61.37 -9.57
CA ASP A 321 -1.61 -62.24 -9.32
C ASP A 321 -2.56 -61.67 -8.27
N ASN A 322 -2.04 -60.91 -7.26
CA ASN A 322 -2.84 -60.29 -6.21
C ASN A 322 -3.48 -58.96 -6.66
N THR A 323 -3.54 -58.69 -7.96
CA THR A 323 -4.13 -57.45 -8.46
C THR A 323 -5.63 -57.38 -8.25
N SER A 324 -6.11 -56.31 -7.69
CA SER A 324 -7.53 -55.97 -7.59
C SER A 324 -7.84 -54.65 -8.25
N LYS A 325 -8.99 -54.56 -8.90
CA LYS A 325 -9.46 -53.34 -9.58
C LYS A 325 -10.93 -53.14 -9.27
N PHE A 326 -11.31 -51.92 -8.98
CA PHE A 326 -12.71 -51.57 -8.84
C PHE A 326 -13.02 -50.22 -9.40
N VAL A 327 -14.24 -50.03 -9.86
CA VAL A 327 -14.86 -48.72 -10.17
C VAL A 327 -16.26 -48.75 -9.57
N GLY A 328 -16.63 -47.69 -8.86
CA GLY A 328 -17.91 -47.64 -8.19
C GLY A 328 -18.44 -46.24 -8.04
N ALA A 329 -19.70 -46.11 -7.66
CA ALA A 329 -20.33 -44.88 -7.22
C ALA A 329 -20.72 -45.05 -5.75
N GLU A 330 -20.40 -44.03 -4.96
CA GLU A 330 -20.67 -43.96 -3.53
C GLU A 330 -21.69 -42.88 -3.24
N LEU A 331 -22.85 -43.22 -2.69
CA LEU A 331 -23.87 -42.28 -2.24
C LEU A 331 -23.82 -42.23 -0.71
N SER A 332 -23.49 -41.00 -0.17
CA SER A 332 -23.51 -40.76 1.27
C SER A 332 -24.68 -39.84 1.64
N ILE A 333 -25.52 -40.27 2.58
CA ILE A 333 -26.69 -39.55 3.04
C ILE A 333 -26.49 -39.17 4.53
N PRO A 334 -26.31 -37.90 4.88
CA PRO A 334 -26.11 -37.49 6.28
C PRO A 334 -27.44 -37.57 7.04
N ILE A 335 -27.62 -38.61 7.87
CA ILE A 335 -28.84 -38.80 8.69
C ILE A 335 -28.71 -38.06 10.01
N SER A 336 -27.62 -38.26 10.72
CA SER A 336 -27.32 -37.57 11.97
C SER A 336 -25.80 -37.46 12.18
N ASN A 337 -25.34 -36.29 12.60
CA ASN A 337 -23.92 -36.05 12.93
C ASN A 337 -23.78 -35.24 14.22
N GLY A 338 -24.65 -35.47 15.20
CA GLY A 338 -24.64 -34.73 16.46
C GLY A 338 -24.89 -33.22 16.26
N TRP A 339 -25.79 -32.86 15.33
CA TRP A 339 -26.15 -31.46 15.03
C TRP A 339 -25.02 -30.59 14.41
N SER A 340 -23.83 -31.16 14.14
CA SER A 340 -22.63 -30.46 13.68
C SER A 340 -22.88 -29.63 12.40
N ASN A 341 -23.53 -30.23 11.37
CA ASN A 341 -23.82 -29.53 10.12
C ASN A 341 -24.77 -28.33 10.35
N HIS A 342 -25.80 -28.49 11.19
CA HIS A 342 -26.72 -27.41 11.54
C HIS A 342 -26.02 -26.27 12.27
N SER A 343 -25.11 -26.60 13.20
CA SER A 343 -24.29 -25.60 13.91
C SER A 343 -23.38 -24.84 12.96
N ARG A 344 -22.72 -25.52 12.01
CA ARG A 344 -21.90 -24.85 10.96
C ARG A 344 -22.72 -23.92 10.08
N VAL A 345 -23.95 -24.32 9.70
CA VAL A 345 -24.85 -23.44 8.93
C VAL A 345 -25.24 -22.20 9.74
N LYS A 346 -25.54 -22.35 11.05
CA LYS A 346 -25.81 -21.21 11.93
C LYS A 346 -24.60 -20.27 12.06
N GLN A 347 -23.39 -20.82 12.24
CA GLN A 347 -22.14 -20.04 12.29
C GLN A 347 -21.92 -19.26 10.99
N GLN A 348 -22.10 -19.90 9.82
CA GLN A 348 -21.96 -19.21 8.54
C GLN A 348 -23.06 -18.17 8.30
N LYS A 349 -24.27 -18.36 8.85
CA LYS A 349 -25.31 -17.32 8.85
C LYS A 349 -24.86 -16.09 9.65
N ILE A 350 -24.26 -16.30 10.82
CA ILE A 350 -23.73 -15.21 11.66
C ILE A 350 -22.59 -14.51 10.92
N ALA A 351 -21.65 -15.25 10.31
CA ALA A 351 -20.56 -14.66 9.51
C ALA A 351 -21.10 -13.83 8.32
N TYR A 352 -22.17 -14.24 7.66
CA TYR A 352 -22.83 -13.44 6.64
C TYR A 352 -23.44 -12.15 7.21
N LEU A 353 -24.10 -12.19 8.36
CA LEU A 353 -24.62 -10.99 9.03
C LEU A 353 -23.50 -10.04 9.48
N GLN A 354 -22.38 -10.58 9.96
CA GLN A 354 -21.18 -9.79 10.27
C GLN A 354 -20.63 -9.08 9.04
N ALA A 355 -20.53 -9.78 7.89
CA ALA A 355 -20.09 -9.16 6.64
C ALA A 355 -21.03 -8.02 6.21
N GLN A 356 -22.37 -8.19 6.35
CA GLN A 356 -23.33 -7.12 6.07
C GLN A 356 -23.14 -5.91 7.01
N ASN A 357 -22.89 -6.18 8.28
CA ASN A 357 -22.66 -5.11 9.26
C ASN A 357 -21.35 -4.37 8.97
N ASN A 358 -20.29 -5.07 8.59
CA ASN A 358 -19.02 -4.46 8.20
C ASN A 358 -19.17 -3.55 6.97
N LEU A 359 -19.99 -3.94 5.99
CA LEU A 359 -20.31 -3.06 4.87
C LEU A 359 -20.97 -1.77 5.33
N LYS A 360 -21.98 -1.86 6.23
CA LYS A 360 -22.65 -0.67 6.78
C LYS A 360 -21.68 0.23 7.56
N ILE A 361 -20.75 -0.36 8.31
CA ILE A 361 -19.71 0.41 9.01
C ILE A 361 -18.87 1.19 7.99
N GLN A 362 -18.41 0.55 6.92
CA GLN A 362 -17.60 1.22 5.90
C GLN A 362 -18.39 2.32 5.14
N GLU A 363 -19.66 2.09 4.85
CA GLU A 363 -20.54 3.12 4.27
C GLU A 363 -20.69 4.31 5.22
N GLN A 364 -20.84 4.06 6.51
CA GLN A 364 -20.95 5.11 7.53
C GLN A 364 -19.62 5.86 7.72
N GLU A 365 -18.49 5.18 7.75
CA GLU A 365 -17.15 5.79 7.83
C GLU A 365 -16.88 6.68 6.61
N LEU A 366 -17.24 6.23 5.40
CA LEU A 366 -17.15 7.05 4.20
C LEU A 366 -18.01 8.30 4.30
N PHE A 367 -19.26 8.18 4.74
CA PHE A 367 -20.14 9.35 4.92
C PHE A 367 -19.56 10.35 5.92
N GLN A 368 -19.08 9.88 7.07
CA GLN A 368 -18.46 10.74 8.10
C GLN A 368 -17.19 11.43 7.58
N LEU A 369 -16.35 10.71 6.84
CA LEU A 369 -15.17 11.30 6.20
C LEU A 369 -15.54 12.43 5.24
N LEU A 370 -16.51 12.20 4.36
CA LEU A 370 -16.96 13.21 3.40
C LEU A 370 -17.61 14.41 4.11
N GLN A 371 -18.40 14.18 5.14
CA GLN A 371 -18.98 15.24 5.97
C GLN A 371 -17.88 16.11 6.58
N GLN A 372 -16.84 15.49 7.15
CA GLN A 372 -15.70 16.19 7.73
C GLN A 372 -14.92 16.98 6.66
N LEU A 373 -14.68 16.39 5.48
CA LEU A 373 -13.97 17.04 4.39
C LEU A 373 -14.70 18.29 3.90
N VAL A 374 -16.02 18.20 3.70
CA VAL A 374 -16.85 19.36 3.26
C VAL A 374 -16.85 20.46 4.32
N GLN A 375 -17.04 20.10 5.61
CA GLN A 375 -16.99 21.06 6.71
C GLN A 375 -15.61 21.72 6.82
N THR A 376 -14.54 20.93 6.74
CA THR A 376 -13.16 21.44 6.78
C THR A 376 -12.88 22.37 5.59
N ASN A 377 -13.38 22.04 4.40
CA ASN A 377 -13.22 22.89 3.22
C ASN A 377 -13.82 24.29 3.42
N GLN A 378 -15.04 24.35 3.94
CA GLN A 378 -15.71 25.63 4.22
C GLN A 378 -14.93 26.46 5.26
N ALA A 379 -14.44 25.82 6.31
CA ALA A 379 -13.62 26.49 7.33
C ALA A 379 -12.30 27.00 6.73
N LEU A 380 -11.59 26.17 5.95
CA LEU A 380 -10.30 26.54 5.35
C LEU A 380 -10.43 27.66 4.31
N ILE A 381 -11.52 27.76 3.57
CA ILE A 381 -11.77 28.87 2.66
C ILE A 381 -11.84 30.19 3.46
N ALA A 382 -12.63 30.23 4.52
CA ALA A 382 -12.75 31.42 5.37
C ALA A 382 -11.43 31.76 6.09
N GLU A 383 -10.73 30.73 6.62
CA GLU A 383 -9.41 30.93 7.24
C GLU A 383 -8.38 31.47 6.23
N TYR A 384 -8.37 30.99 5.00
CA TYR A 384 -7.44 31.43 3.96
C TYR A 384 -7.69 32.89 3.57
N GLU A 385 -8.93 33.29 3.38
CA GLU A 385 -9.28 34.66 3.10
C GLU A 385 -8.85 35.63 4.23
N GLN A 386 -9.13 35.24 5.49
CA GLN A 386 -8.73 36.05 6.65
C GLN A 386 -7.22 36.09 6.83
N SER A 387 -6.51 34.96 6.58
CA SER A 387 -5.05 34.92 6.67
C SER A 387 -4.37 35.78 5.58
N ASN A 388 -4.92 35.81 4.36
CA ASN A 388 -4.44 36.73 3.31
C ASN A 388 -4.55 38.18 3.74
N GLN A 389 -5.73 38.61 4.24
CA GLN A 389 -5.94 39.98 4.73
C GLN A 389 -5.00 40.31 5.91
N LYS A 390 -4.75 39.33 6.80
CA LYS A 390 -3.81 39.44 7.90
C LYS A 390 -2.38 39.68 7.43
N VAL A 391 -1.92 38.92 6.42
CA VAL A 391 -0.57 39.11 5.83
C VAL A 391 -0.43 40.52 5.26
N GLU A 392 -1.39 40.99 4.45
CA GLU A 392 -1.36 42.31 3.86
C GLU A 392 -1.30 43.41 4.93
N ALA A 393 -2.15 43.31 5.97
CA ALA A 393 -2.17 44.26 7.07
C ALA A 393 -0.85 44.26 7.87
N GLN A 394 -0.30 43.11 8.18
CA GLN A 394 0.96 42.98 8.92
C GLN A 394 2.16 43.45 8.09
N GLN A 395 2.18 43.17 6.79
CA GLN A 395 3.21 43.70 5.88
C GLN A 395 3.24 45.22 5.86
N LEU A 396 2.07 45.86 5.76
CA LEU A 396 1.95 47.31 5.81
C LEU A 396 2.39 47.86 7.16
N ALA A 397 1.96 47.22 8.26
CA ALA A 397 2.36 47.62 9.63
C ALA A 397 3.87 47.52 9.82
N PHE A 398 4.50 46.43 9.36
CA PHE A 398 5.95 46.24 9.39
C PHE A 398 6.68 47.32 8.55
N THR A 399 6.21 47.60 7.33
CA THR A 399 6.80 48.62 6.45
C THR A 399 6.74 50.00 7.09
N ILE A 400 5.63 50.34 7.77
CA ILE A 400 5.48 51.62 8.51
C ILE A 400 6.43 51.62 9.72
N ALA A 401 6.50 50.53 10.49
CA ALA A 401 7.41 50.42 11.64
C ALA A 401 8.88 50.61 11.21
N GLN A 402 9.29 49.96 10.11
CA GLN A 402 10.64 50.11 9.56
C GLN A 402 10.96 51.59 9.24
N LYS A 403 10.08 52.32 8.53
CA LYS A 403 10.27 53.74 8.20
C LYS A 403 10.30 54.62 9.43
N ARG A 404 9.52 54.30 10.47
CA ARG A 404 9.52 55.06 11.73
C ARG A 404 10.79 54.82 12.54
N TYR A 405 11.30 53.58 12.56
CA TYR A 405 12.56 53.24 13.20
C TYR A 405 13.76 53.94 12.53
N GLU A 406 13.83 53.95 11.20
CA GLU A 406 14.85 54.68 10.43
C GLU A 406 14.91 56.17 10.77
N LYS A 407 13.74 56.77 11.16
CA LYS A 407 13.62 58.16 11.59
C LYS A 407 13.80 58.37 13.10
N GLY A 408 14.09 57.31 13.86
CA GLY A 408 14.23 57.37 15.32
C GLY A 408 12.92 57.63 16.09
N LEU A 409 11.75 57.34 15.48
CA LEU A 409 10.43 57.57 16.06
C LEU A 409 9.89 56.42 16.90
N ILE A 410 10.49 55.24 16.80
CA ILE A 410 10.18 54.04 17.61
C ILE A 410 11.49 53.35 17.99
N ASN A 411 11.44 52.50 19.00
CA ASN A 411 12.59 51.71 19.47
C ASN A 411 12.76 50.41 18.68
N ALA A 412 13.89 49.71 18.89
CA ALA A 412 14.21 48.43 18.23
C ALA A 412 13.21 47.33 18.57
N LEU A 413 12.67 47.29 19.80
CA LEU A 413 11.69 46.31 20.25
C LEU A 413 10.38 46.39 19.44
N ASP A 414 9.89 47.63 19.20
CA ASP A 414 8.66 47.85 18.40
C ASP A 414 8.85 47.37 16.96
N LEU A 415 10.01 47.66 16.35
CA LEU A 415 10.36 47.13 15.02
C LEU A 415 10.40 45.62 14.99
N PHE A 416 11.08 45.00 15.96
CA PHE A 416 11.21 43.53 16.06
C PHE A 416 9.85 42.87 16.27
N GLN A 417 8.97 43.47 17.08
CA GLN A 417 7.61 42.99 17.28
C GLN A 417 6.80 43.02 15.98
N ALA A 418 6.85 44.12 15.22
CA ALA A 418 6.16 44.25 13.93
C ALA A 418 6.69 43.21 12.90
N LYS A 419 8.03 43.03 12.86
CA LYS A 419 8.66 41.99 12.01
C LYS A 419 8.16 40.57 12.35
N ASN A 420 8.16 40.23 13.64
CA ASN A 420 7.71 38.89 14.08
C ASN A 420 6.24 38.64 13.77
N LEU A 421 5.35 39.62 13.95
CA LEU A 421 3.94 39.49 13.62
C LEU A 421 3.73 39.30 12.11
N TYR A 422 4.52 39.97 11.26
CA TYR A 422 4.49 39.71 9.82
C TYR A 422 4.95 38.32 9.47
N GLY A 423 6.08 37.83 10.01
CA GLY A 423 6.58 36.48 9.78
C GLY A 423 5.59 35.39 10.24
N VAL A 424 4.94 35.59 11.40
CA VAL A 424 3.89 34.66 11.88
C VAL A 424 2.71 34.65 10.90
N ALA A 425 2.26 35.82 10.42
CA ALA A 425 1.16 35.90 9.47
C ALA A 425 1.48 35.20 8.13
N GLN A 426 2.71 35.34 7.61
CA GLN A 426 3.17 34.64 6.41
C GLN A 426 3.11 33.12 6.60
N ASN A 427 3.61 32.61 7.72
CA ASN A 427 3.65 31.18 8.01
C ASN A 427 2.25 30.57 8.20
N GLU A 428 1.34 31.32 8.89
CA GLU A 428 -0.06 30.91 9.02
C GLU A 428 -0.77 30.83 7.67
N ASN A 429 -0.60 31.85 6.82
CA ASN A 429 -1.20 31.89 5.49
C ASN A 429 -0.70 30.73 4.60
N LEU A 430 0.61 30.48 4.60
CA LEU A 430 1.21 29.36 3.89
C LEU A 430 0.60 28.02 4.34
N GLN A 431 0.48 27.80 5.64
CA GLN A 431 -0.08 26.59 6.22
C GLN A 431 -1.53 26.39 5.80
N VAL A 432 -2.37 27.43 5.93
CA VAL A 432 -3.79 27.37 5.57
C VAL A 432 -3.96 27.12 4.07
N GLY A 433 -3.17 27.82 3.23
CA GLY A 433 -3.21 27.64 1.78
C GLY A 433 -2.87 26.23 1.33
N LEU A 434 -1.86 25.58 1.93
CA LEU A 434 -1.51 24.20 1.60
C LEU A 434 -2.54 23.19 2.14
N ARG A 435 -3.06 23.39 3.35
CA ARG A 435 -4.16 22.56 3.88
C ARG A 435 -5.41 22.64 3.01
N LEU A 436 -5.74 23.81 2.49
CA LEU A 436 -6.86 23.99 1.58
C LEU A 436 -6.66 23.23 0.26
N ARG A 437 -5.43 23.23 -0.29
CA ARG A 437 -5.08 22.44 -1.50
C ARG A 437 -5.26 20.96 -1.28
N VAL A 438 -4.70 20.41 -0.21
CA VAL A 438 -4.81 18.98 0.13
C VAL A 438 -6.28 18.58 0.31
N ASN A 439 -7.05 19.40 1.05
CA ASN A 439 -8.47 19.13 1.28
C ASN A 439 -9.26 19.16 -0.03
N LYS A 440 -9.03 20.16 -0.88
CA LYS A 440 -9.68 20.28 -2.20
C LYS A 440 -9.35 19.09 -3.07
N SER A 441 -8.07 18.72 -3.24
CA SER A 441 -7.67 17.54 -4.02
C SER A 441 -8.35 16.27 -3.50
N THR A 442 -8.50 16.15 -2.19
CA THR A 442 -9.20 15.00 -1.59
C THR A 442 -10.70 15.00 -1.95
N ILE A 443 -11.38 16.15 -1.91
CA ILE A 443 -12.79 16.27 -2.33
C ILE A 443 -12.93 15.97 -3.82
N ASP A 444 -12.04 16.51 -4.66
CA ASP A 444 -12.03 16.28 -6.11
C ASP A 444 -11.91 14.79 -6.42
N PHE A 445 -11.05 14.04 -5.69
CA PHE A 445 -10.98 12.59 -5.79
C PHE A 445 -12.33 11.92 -5.49
N TYR A 446 -12.97 12.26 -4.37
CA TYR A 446 -14.27 11.67 -4.01
C TYR A 446 -15.42 12.13 -4.91
N SER A 447 -15.24 13.20 -5.66
CA SER A 447 -16.15 13.64 -6.73
C SER A 447 -15.97 12.84 -8.03
N GLY A 448 -14.98 11.95 -8.09
CA GLY A 448 -14.69 11.12 -9.25
C GLY A 448 -13.78 11.77 -10.29
N LEU A 449 -13.12 12.89 -9.94
CA LEU A 449 -12.13 13.50 -10.81
C LEU A 449 -10.81 12.71 -10.76
N PRO A 450 -10.13 12.48 -11.90
CA PRO A 450 -8.86 11.77 -11.93
C PRO A 450 -7.73 12.68 -11.41
N ILE A 451 -7.49 12.63 -10.09
CA ILE A 451 -6.41 13.39 -9.46
C ILE A 451 -5.06 12.69 -9.60
N PHE A 452 -5.07 11.36 -9.61
CA PHE A 452 -3.88 10.53 -9.73
C PHE A 452 -3.99 9.62 -10.96
N ASN A 453 -2.91 9.52 -11.72
CA ASN A 453 -2.79 8.55 -12.81
C ASN A 453 -2.42 7.16 -12.23
N ILE A 454 -3.43 6.40 -11.76
CA ILE A 454 -3.27 5.12 -11.05
C ILE A 454 -3.54 3.91 -11.98
N ASN A 455 -3.35 4.01 -13.25
CA ASN A 455 -3.58 2.91 -14.21
C ASN A 455 -2.60 1.75 -14.08
#